data_838e5dd900bec490186a3074cc0d59d5
#
_entry.id   838e5dd900bec490186a3074cc0d59d5
#
_cell.length_a   1.000
_cell.length_b   1.000
_cell.length_c   1.000
_cell.angle_alpha   90.00
_cell.angle_beta   90.00
_cell.angle_gamma   90.00
#
_symmetry.space_group_name_H-M   'P 1'
#
loop_
_entity.id
_entity.type
_entity.pdbx_description
1 polymer ?
#
loop_
_entity_poly.entity_id
_entity_poly.type
_entity_poly.pdbx_seq_one_letter_code
_entity_poly.pdbx_strand_id
1 'polypeptide(L)'
;MTGPRHCQPTEKTLMRPLPIACLALAIIAAPALAADPAKPLVGDAKKGHQLTYTCQGCHGIEGYKNAYPNYHVPRIGGQSQEYLRNALSEYKAGKRKHPTMQAQSESFSDQDIADIAAFLSELKP
;
A
#
# COMPACT_ATOMS: atom_id res chain seq x y z
N MET A 1 -62.53 -11.75 41.60
CA MET A 1 -61.74 -11.28 42.75
C MET A 1 -60.87 -10.17 42.29
N THR A 2 -61.28 -8.98 42.59
CA THR A 2 -60.79 -7.70 42.12
C THR A 2 -59.68 -7.19 43.05
N GLY A 3 -58.40 -6.98 42.47
CA GLY A 3 -57.33 -6.35 43.20
C GLY A 3 -57.25 -4.84 42.88
N PRO A 4 -56.94 -3.99 43.85
CA PRO A 4 -57.10 -2.54 43.73
C PRO A 4 -55.96 -1.87 42.97
N ARG A 5 -56.36 -0.90 42.14
CA ARG A 5 -55.47 0.01 41.42
C ARG A 5 -54.83 1.02 42.37
N HIS A 6 -53.55 1.05 42.46
CA HIS A 6 -52.77 2.05 43.20
C HIS A 6 -52.47 3.26 42.29
N CYS A 7 -53.13 4.39 42.63
CA CYS A 7 -52.79 5.69 42.02
C CYS A 7 -51.48 6.19 42.61
N GLN A 8 -50.51 6.48 41.75
CA GLN A 8 -49.31 7.21 42.16
C GLN A 8 -49.46 8.71 41.88
N PRO A 9 -49.05 9.57 42.78
CA PRO A 9 -49.11 11.01 42.58
C PRO A 9 -47.98 11.50 41.66
N THR A 10 -48.33 12.42 40.79
CA THR A 10 -47.46 13.13 39.87
C THR A 10 -46.52 14.06 40.63
N GLU A 11 -45.25 13.74 40.68
CA GLU A 11 -44.22 14.62 41.21
C GLU A 11 -43.84 15.66 40.14
N LYS A 12 -44.16 16.91 40.47
CA LYS A 12 -43.76 18.07 39.65
C LYS A 12 -42.27 18.34 39.88
N THR A 13 -41.42 17.81 39.00
CA THR A 13 -40.00 18.13 38.99
C THR A 13 -39.78 19.56 38.50
N LEU A 14 -39.47 20.42 39.46
CA LEU A 14 -39.12 21.81 39.26
C LEU A 14 -37.76 21.89 38.48
N MET A 15 -37.83 22.22 37.20
CA MET A 15 -36.66 22.43 36.38
C MET A 15 -35.87 23.66 36.88
N ARG A 16 -34.72 23.41 37.49
CA ARG A 16 -33.74 24.46 37.81
C ARG A 16 -32.94 24.78 36.53
N PRO A 17 -32.83 26.03 36.09
CA PRO A 17 -31.95 26.38 34.96
C PRO A 17 -30.50 26.24 35.37
N LEU A 18 -29.78 25.32 34.74
CA LEU A 18 -28.32 25.22 34.82
C LEU A 18 -27.71 26.36 33.99
N PRO A 19 -26.72 27.07 34.50
CA PRO A 19 -26.00 28.06 33.71
C PRO A 19 -25.18 27.35 32.61
N ILE A 20 -25.43 27.72 31.38
CA ILE A 20 -24.63 27.26 30.20
C ILE A 20 -23.29 27.98 30.31
N ALA A 21 -22.31 27.30 30.90
CA ALA A 21 -20.91 27.70 30.78
C ALA A 21 -20.44 27.40 29.35
N CYS A 22 -20.35 28.45 28.53
CA CYS A 22 -19.74 28.37 27.21
C CYS A 22 -18.26 28.00 27.36
N LEU A 23 -17.94 26.71 27.26
CA LEU A 23 -16.57 26.25 27.17
C LEU A 23 -16.09 26.51 25.73
N ALA A 24 -15.37 27.61 25.52
CA ALA A 24 -14.75 27.92 24.25
C ALA A 24 -13.64 26.87 23.98
N LEU A 25 -13.97 25.87 23.16
CA LEU A 25 -13.01 24.88 22.69
C LEU A 25 -12.10 25.56 21.66
N ALA A 26 -10.92 25.98 22.09
CA ALA A 26 -9.87 26.46 21.20
C ALA A 26 -9.38 25.26 20.37
N ILE A 27 -9.82 25.16 19.11
CA ILE A 27 -9.31 24.22 18.14
C ILE A 27 -7.91 24.70 17.76
N ILE A 28 -6.88 24.10 18.36
CA ILE A 28 -5.49 24.26 17.94
C ILE A 28 -5.38 23.49 16.61
N ALA A 29 -5.48 24.18 15.49
CA ALA A 29 -5.15 23.65 14.18
C ALA A 29 -3.64 23.35 14.17
N ALA A 30 -3.27 22.07 14.37
CA ALA A 30 -1.90 21.64 14.14
C ALA A 30 -1.60 21.84 12.65
N PRO A 31 -0.46 22.46 12.28
CA PRO A 31 -0.05 22.50 10.89
C PRO A 31 0.12 21.07 10.39
N ALA A 32 -0.69 20.67 9.40
CA ALA A 32 -0.45 19.46 8.64
C ALA A 32 0.93 19.64 7.99
N LEU A 33 1.92 18.89 8.47
CA LEU A 33 3.20 18.73 7.78
C LEU A 33 2.85 18.13 6.41
N ALA A 34 2.78 18.99 5.39
CA ALA A 34 2.70 18.53 4.00
C ALA A 34 3.94 17.68 3.78
N ALA A 35 3.73 16.36 3.56
CA ALA A 35 4.81 15.49 3.14
C ALA A 35 5.37 16.08 1.85
N ASP A 36 6.66 16.39 1.83
CA ASP A 36 7.37 16.81 0.62
C ASP A 36 7.03 15.82 -0.50
N PRO A 37 6.68 16.30 -1.70
CA PRO A 37 6.46 15.39 -2.82
C PRO A 37 7.75 14.60 -3.02
N ALA A 38 7.68 13.30 -2.72
CA ALA A 38 8.84 12.42 -2.73
C ALA A 38 9.56 12.59 -4.08
N LYS A 39 10.82 13.06 -4.03
CA LYS A 39 11.67 13.19 -5.23
C LYS A 39 11.56 11.89 -6.02
N PRO A 40 11.28 11.93 -7.34
CA PRO A 40 11.16 10.73 -8.14
C PRO A 40 12.44 9.91 -8.00
N LEU A 41 12.31 8.65 -7.57
CA LEU A 41 13.43 7.73 -7.41
C LEU A 41 14.06 7.48 -8.79
N VAL A 42 15.31 7.83 -8.93
CA VAL A 42 16.10 7.51 -10.13
C VAL A 42 16.67 6.12 -9.95
N GLY A 43 16.38 5.20 -10.87
CA GLY A 43 16.89 3.83 -10.83
C GLY A 43 18.33 3.73 -11.37
N ASP A 44 19.14 2.88 -10.74
CA ASP A 44 20.48 2.48 -11.17
C ASP A 44 20.42 1.10 -11.83
N ALA A 45 20.56 1.04 -13.16
CA ALA A 45 20.49 -0.20 -13.91
C ALA A 45 21.56 -1.21 -13.52
N LYS A 46 22.77 -0.76 -13.12
CA LYS A 46 23.86 -1.65 -12.69
C LYS A 46 23.50 -2.37 -11.38
N LYS A 47 22.94 -1.65 -10.43
CA LYS A 47 22.43 -2.23 -9.19
C LYS A 47 21.21 -3.11 -9.46
N GLY A 48 20.32 -2.67 -10.33
CA GLY A 48 19.16 -3.44 -10.78
C GLY A 48 19.53 -4.79 -11.39
N HIS A 49 20.60 -4.85 -12.19
CA HIS A 49 21.13 -6.11 -12.71
C HIS A 49 21.46 -7.11 -11.59
N GLN A 50 22.13 -6.66 -10.53
CA GLN A 50 22.47 -7.52 -9.40
C GLN A 50 21.21 -8.02 -8.64
N LEU A 51 20.23 -7.14 -8.47
CA LEU A 51 19.00 -7.45 -7.77
C LEU A 51 18.07 -8.41 -8.53
N THR A 52 18.17 -8.45 -9.87
CA THR A 52 17.34 -9.35 -10.70
C THR A 52 17.81 -10.80 -10.72
N TYR A 53 18.86 -11.15 -9.99
CA TYR A 53 19.34 -12.53 -9.90
C TYR A 53 18.22 -13.52 -9.55
N THR A 54 17.35 -13.18 -8.59
CA THR A 54 16.22 -14.03 -8.18
C THR A 54 15.11 -14.12 -9.24
N CYS A 55 15.06 -13.20 -10.18
CA CYS A 55 14.04 -13.15 -11.23
C CYS A 55 14.34 -14.09 -12.40
N GLN A 56 15.64 -14.35 -12.64
CA GLN A 56 16.14 -15.06 -13.83
C GLN A 56 15.55 -16.47 -13.94
N GLY A 57 15.44 -17.19 -12.81
CA GLY A 57 14.99 -18.56 -12.77
C GLY A 57 13.58 -18.80 -13.31
N CYS A 58 12.73 -17.79 -13.23
CA CYS A 58 11.34 -17.87 -13.68
C CYS A 58 11.11 -17.06 -14.96
N HIS A 59 11.66 -15.85 -15.05
CA HIS A 59 11.36 -14.91 -16.13
C HIS A 59 12.27 -14.99 -17.35
N GLY A 60 13.34 -15.78 -17.29
CA GLY A 60 14.20 -16.02 -18.46
C GLY A 60 14.88 -14.74 -18.96
N ILE A 61 15.51 -13.98 -18.07
CA ILE A 61 16.25 -12.77 -18.41
C ILE A 61 17.60 -13.15 -19.04
N GLU A 62 17.99 -12.52 -20.16
CA GLU A 62 19.28 -12.65 -20.86
C GLU A 62 19.83 -14.09 -20.93
N GLY A 63 19.41 -14.83 -21.95
CA GLY A 63 19.92 -16.16 -22.24
C GLY A 63 19.53 -17.26 -21.25
N TYR A 64 18.84 -16.93 -20.19
CA TYR A 64 18.29 -17.90 -19.26
C TYR A 64 17.00 -18.48 -19.82
N LYS A 65 16.94 -19.80 -19.87
CA LYS A 65 15.70 -20.51 -20.22
C LYS A 65 14.92 -20.79 -18.93
N ASN A 66 13.62 -20.52 -18.94
CA ASN A 66 12.74 -20.95 -17.85
C ASN A 66 12.89 -22.46 -17.64
N ALA A 67 13.19 -22.87 -16.40
CA ALA A 67 13.36 -24.27 -16.04
C ALA A 67 12.07 -25.10 -16.18
N TYR A 68 10.92 -24.43 -16.26
CA TYR A 68 9.60 -25.05 -16.38
C TYR A 68 8.94 -24.64 -17.70
N PRO A 69 9.19 -25.38 -18.82
CA PRO A 69 8.72 -24.98 -20.15
C PRO A 69 7.18 -24.87 -20.26
N ASN A 70 6.45 -25.52 -19.37
CA ASN A 70 5.00 -25.48 -19.32
C ASN A 70 4.45 -24.43 -18.35
N TYR A 71 5.32 -23.71 -17.64
CA TYR A 71 4.90 -22.64 -16.72
C TYR A 71 5.04 -21.27 -17.40
N HIS A 72 3.89 -20.70 -17.72
CA HIS A 72 3.84 -19.41 -18.41
C HIS A 72 4.04 -18.26 -17.43
N VAL A 73 5.24 -17.67 -17.43
CA VAL A 73 5.52 -16.43 -16.71
C VAL A 73 5.64 -15.27 -17.71
N PRO A 74 5.23 -14.07 -17.34
CA PRO A 74 5.32 -12.93 -18.24
C PRO A 74 6.79 -12.57 -18.55
N ARG A 75 7.04 -12.11 -19.78
CA ARG A 75 8.30 -11.51 -20.14
C ARG A 75 8.42 -10.16 -19.45
N ILE A 76 9.49 -9.95 -18.70
CA ILE A 76 9.73 -8.72 -17.96
C ILE A 76 10.85 -7.85 -18.58
N GLY A 77 11.77 -8.42 -19.33
CA GLY A 77 12.78 -7.66 -20.07
C GLY A 77 12.16 -6.86 -21.21
N GLY A 78 12.59 -5.61 -21.39
CA GLY A 78 12.12 -4.71 -22.44
C GLY A 78 10.75 -4.06 -22.18
N GLN A 79 10.19 -4.23 -20.99
CA GLN A 79 8.98 -3.52 -20.56
C GLN A 79 9.32 -2.08 -20.16
N SER A 80 8.33 -1.16 -20.18
CA SER A 80 8.60 0.21 -19.73
C SER A 80 8.96 0.27 -18.26
N GLN A 81 9.89 1.15 -17.91
CA GLN A 81 10.32 1.34 -16.52
C GLN A 81 9.15 1.69 -15.58
N GLU A 82 8.24 2.52 -16.06
CA GLU A 82 7.05 2.89 -15.29
C GLU A 82 6.16 1.67 -15.01
N TYR A 83 5.88 0.86 -16.03
CA TYR A 83 5.09 -0.37 -15.86
C TYR A 83 5.73 -1.32 -14.85
N LEU A 84 7.04 -1.54 -14.95
CA LEU A 84 7.78 -2.45 -14.06
C LEU A 84 7.72 -1.96 -12.59
N ARG A 85 7.94 -0.66 -12.37
CA ARG A 85 7.84 -0.06 -11.04
C ARG A 85 6.44 -0.23 -10.46
N ASN A 86 5.42 0.13 -11.24
CA ASN A 86 4.04 0.02 -10.80
C ASN A 86 3.67 -1.43 -10.48
N ALA A 87 4.03 -2.37 -11.35
CA ALA A 87 3.74 -3.79 -11.17
C ALA A 87 4.36 -4.35 -9.87
N LEU A 88 5.66 -4.09 -9.63
CA LEU A 88 6.34 -4.54 -8.42
C LEU A 88 5.78 -3.86 -7.15
N SER A 89 5.51 -2.57 -7.20
CA SER A 89 4.90 -1.84 -6.09
C SER A 89 3.48 -2.35 -5.77
N GLU A 90 2.69 -2.71 -6.78
CA GLU A 90 1.36 -3.29 -6.60
C GLU A 90 1.41 -4.69 -5.99
N TYR A 91 2.39 -5.52 -6.36
CA TYR A 91 2.62 -6.81 -5.70
C TYR A 91 3.05 -6.61 -4.25
N LYS A 92 3.99 -5.71 -3.99
CA LYS A 92 4.44 -5.36 -2.63
C LYS A 92 3.28 -4.88 -1.74
N ALA A 93 2.39 -4.08 -2.29
CA ALA A 93 1.21 -3.58 -1.59
C ALA A 93 0.04 -4.58 -1.53
N GLY A 94 0.18 -5.79 -2.08
CA GLY A 94 -0.87 -6.80 -2.14
C GLY A 94 -2.06 -6.45 -3.05
N LYS A 95 -1.94 -5.42 -3.89
CA LYS A 95 -2.97 -5.02 -4.87
C LYS A 95 -3.03 -5.99 -6.06
N ARG A 96 -1.88 -6.53 -6.47
CA ARG A 96 -1.80 -7.65 -7.42
C ARG A 96 -1.72 -8.97 -6.66
N LYS A 97 -2.47 -9.97 -7.12
CA LYS A 97 -2.56 -11.29 -6.45
C LYS A 97 -1.69 -12.31 -7.16
N HIS A 98 -0.51 -12.56 -6.61
CA HIS A 98 0.36 -13.67 -6.98
C HIS A 98 1.34 -13.92 -5.82
N PRO A 99 1.17 -14.98 -5.02
CA PRO A 99 1.93 -15.16 -3.76
C PRO A 99 3.45 -15.08 -3.94
N THR A 100 4.00 -15.72 -4.98
CA THR A 100 5.45 -15.70 -5.25
C THR A 100 5.94 -14.28 -5.58
N MET A 101 5.21 -13.55 -6.44
CA MET A 101 5.59 -12.18 -6.81
C MET A 101 5.41 -11.20 -5.65
N GLN A 102 4.42 -11.42 -4.80
CA GLN A 102 4.26 -10.63 -3.59
C GLN A 102 5.46 -10.82 -2.65
N ALA A 103 5.84 -12.08 -2.36
CA ALA A 103 6.99 -12.38 -1.51
C ALA A 103 8.30 -11.80 -2.07
N GLN A 104 8.51 -11.88 -3.39
CA GLN A 104 9.68 -11.27 -4.05
C GLN A 104 9.66 -9.74 -3.87
N SER A 105 8.53 -9.09 -4.13
CA SER A 105 8.42 -7.63 -4.09
C SER A 105 8.50 -7.06 -2.67
N GLU A 106 8.03 -7.78 -1.67
CA GLU A 106 8.13 -7.40 -0.25
C GLU A 106 9.58 -7.36 0.24
N SER A 107 10.49 -8.15 -0.37
CA SER A 107 11.90 -8.16 -0.02
C SER A 107 12.68 -6.93 -0.53
N PHE A 108 12.12 -6.14 -1.45
CA PHE A 108 12.78 -5.00 -2.06
C PHE A 108 12.34 -3.67 -1.44
N SER A 109 13.29 -2.76 -1.26
CA SER A 109 12.98 -1.34 -0.98
C SER A 109 12.39 -0.67 -2.24
N ASP A 110 11.81 0.52 -2.08
CA ASP A 110 11.29 1.28 -3.22
C ASP A 110 12.41 1.72 -4.18
N GLN A 111 13.63 1.95 -3.66
CA GLN A 111 14.80 2.21 -4.47
C GLN A 111 15.23 0.96 -5.24
N ASP A 112 15.23 -0.22 -4.62
CA ASP A 112 15.55 -1.46 -5.32
C ASP A 112 14.56 -1.75 -6.45
N ILE A 113 13.28 -1.48 -6.25
CA ILE A 113 12.25 -1.57 -7.30
C ILE A 113 12.56 -0.60 -8.45
N ALA A 114 13.00 0.63 -8.15
CA ALA A 114 13.38 1.59 -9.18
C ALA A 114 14.63 1.12 -9.96
N ASP A 115 15.61 0.56 -9.26
CA ASP A 115 16.85 0.04 -9.85
C ASP A 115 16.56 -1.18 -10.76
N ILE A 116 15.75 -2.13 -10.27
CA ILE A 116 15.29 -3.29 -11.04
C ILE A 116 14.55 -2.84 -12.32
N ALA A 117 13.65 -1.89 -12.19
CA ALA A 117 12.87 -1.38 -13.32
C ALA A 117 13.75 -0.67 -14.35
N ALA A 118 14.78 0.07 -13.92
CA ALA A 118 15.77 0.70 -14.81
C ALA A 118 16.49 -0.36 -15.63
N PHE A 119 17.04 -1.38 -14.97
CA PHE A 119 17.75 -2.45 -15.65
C PHE A 119 16.88 -3.21 -16.66
N LEU A 120 15.72 -3.70 -16.20
CA LEU A 120 14.85 -4.51 -17.05
C LEU A 120 14.31 -3.77 -18.28
N SER A 121 14.12 -2.44 -18.16
CA SER A 121 13.64 -1.62 -19.28
C SER A 121 14.69 -1.42 -20.38
N GLU A 122 15.98 -1.56 -20.07
CA GLU A 122 17.08 -1.44 -21.03
C GLU A 122 17.31 -2.73 -21.84
N LEU A 123 16.76 -3.85 -21.39
CA LEU A 123 16.91 -5.12 -22.09
C LEU A 123 16.14 -5.11 -23.41
N LYS A 124 16.72 -5.71 -24.44
CA LYS A 124 16.02 -5.89 -25.70
C LYS A 124 14.93 -6.95 -25.53
N PRO A 125 13.72 -6.71 -26.07
CA PRO A 125 12.61 -7.66 -26.01
C PRO A 125 12.88 -8.96 -26.78
#